data_4b39a09dd358b57e92c7cd478bed170b
#
_entry.id   4b39a09dd358b57e92c7cd478bed170b
#
_cell.length_a   1.000
_cell.length_b   1.000
_cell.length_c   1.000
_cell.angle_alpha   90.00
_cell.angle_beta   90.00
_cell.angle_gamma   90.00
#
_symmetry.space_group_name_H-M   'P 1'
#
loop_
_entity.id
_entity.type
_entity.pdbx_description
1 polymer ?
#
loop_
_entity_poly.entity_id
_entity_poly.type
_entity_poly.pdbx_seq_one_letter_code
_entity_poly.pdbx_strand_id
1 'polypeptide(L)'
;LSLRYRCIVIDHDDTAVDSTATIHYPAHVEVLRQLRPDQAPVSLEGWFLKNFHPGIIEYLTEELHFTDEELEREYEVWRTFTTTRVPHFFPGFLEALIEYRRRGGRIAVVSHSEKSLIQRDYALATGNGSFIPDIIFGWDYDKSKRKPSLYPIREIRKAFFLETGDMLIIDDLKPGVLMGRAARIPVAAAGWAHCISTIQEFMKRHCIAYLESVEEFADFILQ
;
A
#
# COMPACT_ATOMS: atom_id res chain seq x y z
N LEU A 1 23.01 -15.30 9.75
CA LEU A 1 22.75 -13.96 10.30
C LEU A 1 21.26 -13.89 10.65
N SER A 2 20.93 -13.49 11.89
CA SER A 2 19.54 -13.30 12.29
C SER A 2 19.01 -11.99 11.68
N LEU A 3 17.79 -11.99 11.18
CA LEU A 3 17.14 -10.78 10.69
C LEU A 3 16.94 -9.77 11.84
N ARG A 4 17.14 -8.49 11.57
CA ARG A 4 16.88 -7.41 12.54
C ARG A 4 15.40 -7.34 12.93
N TYR A 5 14.52 -7.52 11.97
CA TYR A 5 13.07 -7.58 12.16
C TYR A 5 12.57 -8.97 11.82
N ARG A 6 11.73 -9.56 12.67
CA ARG A 6 11.15 -10.88 12.48
C ARG A 6 9.93 -10.87 11.56
N CYS A 7 9.32 -9.70 11.40
CA CYS A 7 8.17 -9.49 10.53
C CYS A 7 8.24 -8.13 9.84
N ILE A 8 8.04 -8.11 8.54
CA ILE A 8 7.77 -6.89 7.78
C ILE A 8 6.29 -6.81 7.43
N VAL A 9 5.73 -5.61 7.60
CA VAL A 9 4.35 -5.26 7.23
C VAL A 9 4.41 -4.31 6.05
N ILE A 10 3.99 -4.76 4.90
CA ILE A 10 4.21 -4.08 3.62
C ILE A 10 2.88 -3.50 3.13
N ASP A 11 2.87 -2.27 2.64
CA ASP A 11 1.82 -1.80 1.76
C ASP A 11 1.90 -2.51 0.40
N HIS A 12 0.83 -2.45 -0.39
CA HIS A 12 0.78 -3.09 -1.70
C HIS A 12 0.98 -2.08 -2.83
N ASP A 13 0.07 -1.13 -2.94
CA ASP A 13 0.04 -0.16 -4.03
C ASP A 13 1.21 0.83 -3.90
N ASP A 14 1.98 1.03 -4.97
CA ASP A 14 3.15 1.91 -5.03
C ASP A 14 4.26 1.62 -4.00
N THR A 15 4.13 0.51 -3.28
CA THR A 15 5.17 -0.07 -2.42
C THR A 15 5.69 -1.38 -3.01
N ALA A 16 4.81 -2.37 -3.22
CA ALA A 16 5.14 -3.64 -3.83
C ALA A 16 4.99 -3.61 -5.36
N VAL A 17 3.94 -2.95 -5.85
CA VAL A 17 3.53 -2.91 -7.26
C VAL A 17 3.32 -1.49 -7.76
N ASP A 18 3.60 -1.24 -9.05
CA ASP A 18 3.30 0.01 -9.75
C ASP A 18 1.83 0.00 -10.20
N SER A 19 0.94 0.48 -9.34
CA SER A 19 -0.51 0.42 -9.57
C SER A 19 -1.19 1.77 -9.73
N THR A 20 -0.77 2.82 -9.03
CA THR A 20 -1.46 4.11 -9.11
C THR A 20 -1.39 4.70 -10.50
N ALA A 21 -0.22 4.81 -11.10
CA ALA A 21 -0.07 5.40 -12.43
C ALA A 21 -0.75 4.56 -13.53
N THR A 22 -0.78 3.24 -13.37
CA THR A 22 -1.20 2.30 -14.42
C THR A 22 -2.65 1.83 -14.29
N ILE A 23 -3.23 1.87 -13.10
CA ILE A 23 -4.57 1.33 -12.81
C ILE A 23 -5.46 2.34 -12.09
N HIS A 24 -5.06 2.83 -10.89
CA HIS A 24 -5.95 3.63 -10.03
C HIS A 24 -6.24 5.02 -10.58
N TYR A 25 -5.21 5.72 -11.06
CA TYR A 25 -5.39 7.02 -11.68
C TYR A 25 -6.18 6.95 -13.00
N PRO A 26 -5.92 6.03 -13.93
CA PRO A 26 -6.79 5.81 -15.09
C PRO A 26 -8.24 5.47 -14.73
N ALA A 27 -8.49 4.73 -13.65
CA ALA A 27 -9.85 4.47 -13.17
C ALA A 27 -10.52 5.77 -12.70
N HIS A 28 -9.82 6.61 -11.93
CA HIS A 28 -10.34 7.92 -11.51
C HIS A 28 -10.67 8.84 -12.70
N VAL A 29 -9.81 8.90 -13.70
CA VAL A 29 -10.07 9.65 -14.94
C VAL A 29 -11.35 9.17 -15.62
N GLU A 30 -11.55 7.85 -15.70
CA GLU A 30 -12.76 7.26 -16.28
C GLU A 30 -14.01 7.55 -15.43
N VAL A 31 -13.90 7.52 -14.11
CA VAL A 31 -15.00 7.92 -13.20
C VAL A 31 -15.44 9.36 -13.48
N LEU A 32 -14.52 10.31 -13.53
CA LEU A 32 -14.85 11.69 -13.83
C LEU A 32 -15.44 11.86 -15.24
N ARG A 33 -14.90 11.16 -16.23
CA ARG A 33 -15.47 11.17 -17.59
C ARG A 33 -16.94 10.74 -17.61
N GLN A 34 -17.34 9.80 -16.76
CA GLN A 34 -18.71 9.30 -16.66
C GLN A 34 -19.63 10.20 -15.84
N LEU A 35 -19.15 10.64 -14.67
CA LEU A 35 -19.98 11.31 -13.66
C LEU A 35 -19.86 12.84 -13.70
N ARG A 36 -18.74 13.37 -14.17
CA ARG A 36 -18.41 14.80 -14.17
C ARG A 36 -17.68 15.19 -15.48
N PRO A 37 -18.30 15.02 -16.65
CA PRO A 37 -17.63 15.20 -17.95
C PRO A 37 -17.07 16.61 -18.16
N ASP A 38 -17.62 17.60 -17.47
CA ASP A 38 -17.15 19.00 -17.53
C ASP A 38 -16.04 19.31 -16.50
N GLN A 39 -15.67 18.35 -15.66
CA GLN A 39 -14.64 18.51 -14.64
C GLN A 39 -13.35 17.80 -15.07
N ALA A 40 -12.29 18.59 -15.25
CA ALA A 40 -10.98 18.02 -15.52
C ALA A 40 -10.45 17.23 -14.30
N PRO A 41 -9.92 16.02 -14.49
CA PRO A 41 -9.28 15.28 -13.42
C PRO A 41 -8.04 16.04 -12.92
N VAL A 42 -7.68 15.86 -11.65
CA VAL A 42 -6.36 16.30 -11.16
C VAL A 42 -5.26 15.59 -11.94
N SER A 43 -4.05 16.15 -11.95
CA SER A 43 -2.90 15.47 -12.54
C SER A 43 -2.57 14.18 -11.76
N LEU A 44 -1.73 13.29 -12.31
CA LEU A 44 -1.24 12.10 -11.59
C LEU A 44 -0.57 12.49 -10.26
N GLU A 45 0.26 13.53 -10.26
CA GLU A 45 0.84 14.07 -9.03
C GLU A 45 -0.23 14.56 -8.06
N GLY A 46 -1.24 15.29 -8.56
CA GLY A 46 -2.40 15.71 -7.79
C GLY A 46 -3.16 14.52 -7.18
N TRP A 47 -3.28 13.42 -7.91
CA TRP A 47 -3.90 12.20 -7.42
C TRP A 47 -3.12 11.56 -6.26
N PHE A 48 -1.81 11.46 -6.35
CA PHE A 48 -0.97 11.03 -5.23
C PHE A 48 -1.13 11.96 -4.01
N LEU A 49 -1.16 13.27 -4.23
CA LEU A 49 -1.39 14.24 -3.15
C LEU A 49 -2.75 14.07 -2.50
N LYS A 50 -3.82 13.75 -3.26
CA LYS A 50 -5.14 13.47 -2.70
C LYS A 50 -5.17 12.17 -1.87
N ASN A 51 -4.46 11.14 -2.31
CA ASN A 51 -4.29 9.90 -1.51
C ASN A 51 -3.48 10.15 -0.24
N PHE A 52 -2.46 11.01 -0.31
CA PHE A 52 -1.65 11.38 0.84
C PHE A 52 -2.44 12.23 1.86
N HIS A 53 -3.22 13.21 1.38
CA HIS A 53 -4.06 14.10 2.19
C HIS A 53 -5.10 14.80 1.30
N PRO A 54 -6.38 14.79 1.67
CA PRO A 54 -6.97 14.30 2.93
C PRO A 54 -7.14 12.78 2.98
N GLY A 55 -7.03 12.09 1.89
CA GLY A 55 -7.36 10.71 1.63
C GLY A 55 -8.39 10.61 0.51
N ILE A 56 -8.44 9.46 -0.17
CA ILE A 56 -9.25 9.34 -1.38
C ILE A 56 -10.75 9.47 -1.11
N ILE A 57 -11.24 8.91 -0.03
CA ILE A 57 -12.67 8.99 0.32
C ILE A 57 -13.06 10.45 0.64
N GLU A 58 -12.26 11.12 1.44
CA GLU A 58 -12.46 12.52 1.79
C GLU A 58 -12.38 13.41 0.55
N TYR A 59 -11.45 13.14 -0.37
CA TYR A 59 -11.40 13.86 -1.66
C TYR A 59 -12.67 13.67 -2.48
N LEU A 60 -13.18 12.45 -2.61
CA LEU A 60 -14.41 12.17 -3.35
C LEU A 60 -15.65 12.82 -2.69
N THR A 61 -15.75 12.72 -1.35
CA THR A 61 -16.94 13.19 -0.62
C THR A 61 -16.91 14.68 -0.28
N GLU A 62 -15.76 15.24 0.11
CA GLU A 62 -15.67 16.61 0.63
C GLU A 62 -15.28 17.62 -0.45
N GLU A 63 -14.45 17.23 -1.44
CA GLU A 63 -14.04 18.13 -2.50
C GLU A 63 -14.84 17.94 -3.80
N LEU A 64 -15.10 16.68 -4.22
CA LEU A 64 -15.91 16.42 -5.41
C LEU A 64 -17.41 16.31 -5.12
N HIS A 65 -17.80 16.26 -3.84
CA HIS A 65 -19.19 16.18 -3.39
C HIS A 65 -19.96 15.04 -4.06
N PHE A 66 -19.33 13.85 -4.14
CA PHE A 66 -20.00 12.67 -4.66
C PHE A 66 -21.14 12.24 -3.76
N THR A 67 -22.29 11.93 -4.35
CA THR A 67 -23.41 11.27 -3.66
C THR A 67 -23.10 9.80 -3.38
N ASP A 68 -23.92 9.14 -2.56
CA ASP A 68 -23.75 7.71 -2.26
C ASP A 68 -23.84 6.87 -3.56
N GLU A 69 -24.76 7.19 -4.48
CA GLU A 69 -24.88 6.50 -5.78
C GLU A 69 -23.64 6.73 -6.67
N GLU A 70 -23.04 7.91 -6.60
CA GLU A 70 -21.82 8.20 -7.35
C GLU A 70 -20.61 7.49 -6.76
N LEU A 71 -20.55 7.31 -5.44
CA LEU A 71 -19.52 6.50 -4.77
C LEU A 71 -19.66 5.02 -5.12
N GLU A 72 -20.90 4.49 -5.21
CA GLU A 72 -21.14 3.13 -5.69
C GLU A 72 -20.66 2.98 -7.14
N ARG A 73 -20.95 3.95 -8.02
CA ARG A 73 -20.50 3.91 -9.40
C ARG A 73 -18.99 4.04 -9.52
N GLU A 74 -18.36 4.91 -8.72
CA GLU A 74 -16.90 5.03 -8.61
C GLU A 74 -16.27 3.67 -8.28
N TYR A 75 -16.79 3.01 -7.25
CA TYR A 75 -16.30 1.69 -6.85
C TYR A 75 -16.44 0.63 -7.95
N GLU A 76 -17.56 0.61 -8.70
CA GLU A 76 -17.74 -0.29 -9.83
C GLU A 76 -16.72 -0.06 -10.94
N VAL A 77 -16.46 1.19 -11.29
CA VAL A 77 -15.46 1.55 -12.30
C VAL A 77 -14.07 1.16 -11.81
N TRP A 78 -13.70 1.55 -10.58
CA TRP A 78 -12.44 1.17 -9.96
C TRP A 78 -12.24 -0.35 -9.96
N ARG A 79 -13.27 -1.09 -9.57
CA ARG A 79 -13.23 -2.55 -9.55
C ARG A 79 -13.07 -3.16 -10.93
N THR A 80 -13.68 -2.58 -11.96
CA THR A 80 -13.48 -3.00 -13.34
C THR A 80 -12.01 -2.87 -13.75
N PHE A 81 -11.37 -1.75 -13.43
CA PHE A 81 -9.95 -1.55 -13.73
C PHE A 81 -9.05 -2.52 -12.96
N THR A 82 -9.27 -2.68 -11.68
CA THR A 82 -8.43 -3.51 -10.82
C THR A 82 -8.61 -5.01 -11.08
N THR A 83 -9.78 -5.46 -11.51
CA THR A 83 -10.01 -6.88 -11.85
C THR A 83 -9.49 -7.26 -13.23
N THR A 84 -9.50 -6.32 -14.18
CA THR A 84 -9.09 -6.57 -15.58
C THR A 84 -7.60 -6.28 -15.83
N ARG A 85 -6.94 -5.55 -14.94
CA ARG A 85 -5.52 -5.19 -15.05
C ARG A 85 -4.75 -5.78 -13.87
N VAL A 86 -3.52 -6.23 -14.15
CA VAL A 86 -2.59 -6.77 -13.15
C VAL A 86 -1.41 -5.83 -13.08
N PRO A 87 -1.10 -5.24 -11.91
CA PRO A 87 0.06 -4.38 -11.78
C PRO A 87 1.36 -5.18 -11.83
N HIS A 88 2.45 -4.52 -12.20
CA HIS A 88 3.77 -5.11 -12.15
C HIS A 88 4.43 -4.86 -10.80
N PHE A 89 5.04 -5.89 -10.23
CA PHE A 89 5.92 -5.71 -9.08
C PHE A 89 7.14 -4.89 -9.49
N PHE A 90 7.60 -4.04 -8.59
CA PHE A 90 8.88 -3.35 -8.80
C PHE A 90 10.01 -4.37 -8.92
N PRO A 91 10.94 -4.18 -9.89
CA PRO A 91 12.03 -5.13 -10.11
C PRO A 91 12.84 -5.41 -8.84
N GLY A 92 13.10 -6.68 -8.53
CA GLY A 92 13.83 -7.11 -7.33
C GLY A 92 13.01 -7.20 -6.04
N PHE A 93 11.78 -6.69 -6.03
CA PHE A 93 10.96 -6.65 -4.80
C PHE A 93 10.57 -8.05 -4.31
N LEU A 94 10.07 -8.91 -5.22
CA LEU A 94 9.70 -10.28 -4.88
C LEU A 94 10.90 -11.12 -4.47
N GLU A 95 12.03 -10.96 -5.14
CA GLU A 95 13.28 -11.64 -4.82
C GLU A 95 13.74 -11.30 -3.40
N ALA A 96 13.65 -10.02 -3.00
CA ALA A 96 13.97 -9.59 -1.65
C ALA A 96 13.04 -10.23 -0.61
N LEU A 97 11.73 -10.32 -0.89
CA LEU A 97 10.76 -10.96 0.00
C LEU A 97 10.99 -12.46 0.12
N ILE A 98 11.29 -13.15 -0.98
CA ILE A 98 11.59 -14.58 -1.00
C ILE A 98 12.83 -14.86 -0.14
N GLU A 99 13.90 -14.07 -0.31
CA GLU A 99 15.11 -14.19 0.50
C GLU A 99 14.86 -13.88 1.97
N TYR A 100 14.07 -12.82 2.26
CA TYR A 100 13.69 -12.48 3.64
C TYR A 100 12.95 -13.64 4.32
N ARG A 101 11.98 -14.26 3.62
CA ARG A 101 11.28 -15.47 4.11
C ARG A 101 12.22 -16.65 4.30
N ARG A 102 13.14 -16.88 3.35
CA ARG A 102 14.14 -17.96 3.44
C ARG A 102 15.00 -17.83 4.69
N ARG A 103 15.26 -16.62 5.16
CA ARG A 103 15.97 -16.33 6.42
C ARG A 103 15.08 -16.42 7.66
N GLY A 104 13.83 -16.85 7.52
CA GLY A 104 12.88 -17.03 8.62
C GLY A 104 11.99 -15.83 8.94
N GLY A 105 12.04 -14.77 8.12
CA GLY A 105 11.19 -13.61 8.26
C GLY A 105 9.72 -13.89 7.92
N ARG A 106 8.81 -13.21 8.62
CA ARG A 106 7.36 -13.22 8.35
C ARG A 106 6.97 -12.01 7.52
N ILE A 107 6.03 -12.19 6.60
CA ILE A 107 5.60 -11.16 5.69
C ILE A 107 4.08 -10.97 5.82
N ALA A 108 3.69 -9.78 6.24
CA ALA A 108 2.30 -9.35 6.26
C ALA A 108 2.07 -8.25 5.22
N VAL A 109 0.88 -8.17 4.65
CA VAL A 109 0.46 -7.04 3.80
C VAL A 109 -0.71 -6.33 4.46
N VAL A 110 -0.66 -4.99 4.50
CA VAL A 110 -1.76 -4.13 4.97
C VAL A 110 -1.97 -3.01 3.94
N SER A 111 -3.02 -3.10 3.16
CA SER A 111 -3.29 -2.21 2.03
C SER A 111 -4.75 -1.72 2.01
N HIS A 112 -5.02 -0.67 1.24
CA HIS A 112 -6.37 -0.24 0.90
C HIS A 112 -6.94 -0.97 -0.33
N SER A 113 -6.17 -1.79 -1.03
CA SER A 113 -6.65 -2.67 -2.09
C SER A 113 -7.39 -3.90 -1.54
N GLU A 114 -8.25 -4.51 -2.35
CA GLU A 114 -8.97 -5.72 -1.97
C GLU A 114 -8.01 -6.89 -1.75
N LYS A 115 -8.21 -7.65 -0.66
CA LYS A 115 -7.39 -8.82 -0.31
C LYS A 115 -7.28 -9.83 -1.45
N SER A 116 -8.38 -10.08 -2.16
CA SER A 116 -8.42 -11.03 -3.30
C SER A 116 -7.52 -10.59 -4.46
N LEU A 117 -7.46 -9.29 -4.72
CA LEU A 117 -6.60 -8.71 -5.77
C LEU A 117 -5.13 -8.81 -5.37
N ILE A 118 -4.79 -8.48 -4.15
CA ILE A 118 -3.43 -8.63 -3.62
C ILE A 118 -2.98 -10.10 -3.73
N GLN A 119 -3.81 -11.06 -3.31
CA GLN A 119 -3.51 -12.49 -3.44
C GLN A 119 -3.28 -12.91 -4.88
N ARG A 120 -4.13 -12.44 -5.81
CA ARG A 120 -3.99 -12.68 -7.25
C ARG A 120 -2.65 -12.18 -7.78
N ASP A 121 -2.28 -10.94 -7.41
CA ASP A 121 -1.08 -10.30 -7.93
C ASP A 121 0.19 -11.06 -7.52
N TYR A 122 0.30 -11.44 -6.25
CA TYR A 122 1.40 -12.29 -5.77
C TYR A 122 1.39 -13.67 -6.45
N ALA A 123 0.22 -14.30 -6.58
CA ALA A 123 0.11 -15.63 -7.19
C ALA A 123 0.52 -15.64 -8.66
N LEU A 124 0.11 -14.63 -9.43
CA LEU A 124 0.46 -14.51 -10.85
C LEU A 124 1.95 -14.20 -11.04
N ALA A 125 2.50 -13.28 -10.25
CA ALA A 125 3.89 -12.86 -10.37
C ALA A 125 4.89 -13.96 -10.00
N THR A 126 4.50 -14.90 -9.14
CA THR A 126 5.39 -15.98 -8.66
C THR A 126 5.11 -17.34 -9.27
N GLY A 127 4.34 -17.39 -10.34
CA GLY A 127 4.02 -18.64 -11.05
C GLY A 127 3.28 -19.66 -10.16
N ASN A 128 1.98 -19.76 -10.35
CA ASN A 128 1.09 -20.70 -9.64
C ASN A 128 1.06 -20.57 -8.10
N GLY A 129 1.32 -19.36 -7.57
CA GLY A 129 1.20 -19.10 -6.13
C GLY A 129 2.33 -19.68 -5.28
N SER A 130 3.52 -19.87 -5.84
CA SER A 130 4.68 -20.34 -5.10
C SER A 130 5.09 -19.44 -3.93
N PHE A 131 4.69 -18.16 -3.99
CA PHE A 131 4.87 -17.18 -2.91
C PHE A 131 3.61 -16.34 -2.70
N ILE A 132 3.08 -16.38 -1.48
CA ILE A 132 2.00 -15.51 -1.00
C ILE A 132 2.39 -15.01 0.38
N PRO A 133 2.16 -13.73 0.74
CA PRO A 133 2.38 -13.23 2.09
C PRO A 133 1.69 -14.10 3.16
N ASP A 134 2.29 -14.20 4.35
CA ASP A 134 1.78 -15.07 5.43
C ASP A 134 0.40 -14.60 5.92
N ILE A 135 0.13 -13.30 5.88
CA ILE A 135 -1.17 -12.73 6.22
C ILE A 135 -1.43 -11.46 5.39
N ILE A 136 -2.66 -11.24 4.96
CA ILE A 136 -3.05 -10.09 4.15
C ILE A 136 -4.30 -9.44 4.75
N PHE A 137 -4.19 -8.14 5.04
CA PHE A 137 -5.30 -7.24 5.36
C PHE A 137 -5.48 -6.28 4.18
N GLY A 138 -6.60 -6.42 3.50
CA GLY A 138 -7.01 -5.52 2.42
C GLY A 138 -8.10 -4.56 2.88
N TRP A 139 -8.76 -3.94 1.91
CA TRP A 139 -9.91 -3.09 2.15
C TRP A 139 -10.97 -3.79 3.00
N ASP A 140 -11.51 -3.06 3.99
CA ASP A 140 -12.66 -3.44 4.80
C ASP A 140 -13.60 -2.23 4.91
N TYR A 141 -14.90 -2.44 4.77
CA TYR A 141 -15.90 -1.37 4.94
C TYR A 141 -15.88 -0.78 6.34
N ASP A 142 -15.58 -1.61 7.36
CA ASP A 142 -15.35 -1.14 8.71
C ASP A 142 -13.99 -0.43 8.83
N LYS A 143 -14.03 0.90 8.91
CA LYS A 143 -12.84 1.74 9.07
C LYS A 143 -11.94 1.33 10.24
N SER A 144 -12.51 0.68 11.27
CA SER A 144 -11.73 0.21 12.41
C SER A 144 -10.83 -0.99 12.10
N LYS A 145 -11.01 -1.65 10.96
CA LYS A 145 -10.25 -2.84 10.54
C LYS A 145 -9.19 -2.58 9.48
N ARG A 146 -9.16 -1.38 8.88
CA ARG A 146 -8.18 -1.01 7.84
C ARG A 146 -7.20 0.05 8.33
N LYS A 147 -6.06 0.22 7.67
CA LYS A 147 -5.11 1.29 8.00
C LYS A 147 -5.79 2.68 7.90
N PRO A 148 -5.48 3.62 8.79
CA PRO A 148 -4.39 3.57 9.79
C PRO A 148 -4.77 2.94 11.14
N SER A 149 -5.88 2.17 11.25
CA SER A 149 -6.27 1.50 12.48
C SER A 149 -5.21 0.50 12.96
N LEU A 150 -5.17 0.29 14.29
CA LEU A 150 -4.30 -0.69 14.93
C LEU A 150 -4.75 -2.15 14.75
N TYR A 151 -5.94 -2.38 14.22
CA TYR A 151 -6.50 -3.73 14.11
C TYR A 151 -5.58 -4.69 13.33
N PRO A 152 -5.11 -4.37 12.11
CA PRO A 152 -4.23 -5.27 11.38
C PRO A 152 -2.95 -5.61 12.16
N ILE A 153 -2.34 -4.63 12.80
CA ILE A 153 -1.12 -4.82 13.59
C ILE A 153 -1.35 -5.73 14.78
N ARG A 154 -2.48 -5.57 15.49
CA ARG A 154 -2.82 -6.44 16.63
C ARG A 154 -2.98 -7.89 16.20
N GLU A 155 -3.67 -8.12 15.08
CA GLU A 155 -3.89 -9.48 14.55
C GLU A 155 -2.58 -10.11 14.05
N ILE A 156 -1.70 -9.34 13.38
CA ILE A 156 -0.37 -9.81 12.96
C ILE A 156 0.48 -10.20 14.17
N ARG A 157 0.53 -9.33 15.19
CA ARG A 157 1.27 -9.60 16.43
C ARG A 157 0.79 -10.87 17.10
N LYS A 158 -0.53 -11.03 17.21
CA LYS A 158 -1.16 -12.21 17.81
C LYS A 158 -0.84 -13.49 17.01
N ALA A 159 -0.96 -13.43 15.68
CA ALA A 159 -0.74 -14.58 14.80
C ALA A 159 0.70 -15.11 14.85
N PHE A 160 1.68 -14.22 15.00
CA PHE A 160 3.10 -14.57 14.94
C PHE A 160 3.84 -14.44 16.28
N PHE A 161 3.12 -14.13 17.37
CA PHE A 161 3.70 -13.95 18.71
C PHE A 161 4.85 -12.94 18.72
N LEU A 162 4.57 -11.71 18.19
CA LEU A 162 5.56 -10.66 18.01
C LEU A 162 5.42 -9.53 19.03
N GLU A 163 6.56 -8.94 19.39
CA GLU A 163 6.62 -7.65 20.04
C GLU A 163 6.76 -6.51 19.01
N THR A 164 6.56 -5.27 19.42
CA THR A 164 6.66 -4.11 18.50
C THR A 164 8.05 -3.94 17.91
N GLY A 165 9.10 -4.28 18.68
CA GLY A 165 10.48 -4.24 18.23
C GLY A 165 10.86 -5.31 17.20
N ASP A 166 10.04 -6.36 17.06
CA ASP A 166 10.24 -7.42 16.07
C ASP A 166 9.74 -7.03 14.66
N MET A 167 9.06 -5.88 14.53
CA MET A 167 8.30 -5.52 13.35
C MET A 167 8.83 -4.26 12.69
N LEU A 168 8.68 -4.19 11.37
CA LEU A 168 8.94 -3.02 10.54
C LEU A 168 7.77 -2.83 9.58
N ILE A 169 7.30 -1.60 9.41
CA ILE A 169 6.33 -1.24 8.37
C ILE A 169 7.08 -0.63 7.19
N ILE A 170 6.68 -1.02 5.97
CA ILE A 170 7.14 -0.45 4.69
C ILE A 170 5.92 0.12 3.99
N ASP A 171 5.90 1.43 3.75
CA ASP A 171 4.75 2.12 3.13
C ASP A 171 5.25 3.38 2.39
N ASP A 172 4.58 3.80 1.34
CA ASP A 172 4.93 4.97 0.54
C ASP A 172 4.20 6.24 0.99
N LEU A 173 3.12 6.10 1.80
CA LEU A 173 2.23 7.19 2.17
C LEU A 173 1.95 7.33 3.67
N LYS A 174 1.36 8.47 4.01
CA LYS A 174 0.99 8.87 5.38
C LYS A 174 0.16 7.83 6.18
N PRO A 175 -0.81 7.08 5.61
CA PRO A 175 -1.59 6.11 6.39
C PRO A 175 -0.73 5.05 7.09
N GLY A 176 0.31 4.53 6.43
CA GLY A 176 1.25 3.59 7.05
C GLY A 176 2.06 4.22 8.17
N VAL A 177 2.50 5.46 7.99
CA VAL A 177 3.21 6.22 9.03
C VAL A 177 2.34 6.43 10.27
N LEU A 178 1.06 6.79 10.07
CA LEU A 178 0.11 6.98 11.18
C LEU A 178 -0.14 5.66 11.92
N MET A 179 -0.31 4.55 11.19
CA MET A 179 -0.46 3.21 11.78
C MET A 179 0.77 2.82 12.59
N GLY A 180 1.97 2.99 12.03
CA GLY A 180 3.23 2.68 12.69
C GLY A 180 3.44 3.49 13.97
N ARG A 181 3.18 4.79 13.91
CA ARG A 181 3.27 5.68 15.07
C ARG A 181 2.31 5.25 16.18
N ALA A 182 1.04 4.99 15.85
CA ALA A 182 0.03 4.54 16.81
C ALA A 182 0.39 3.16 17.42
N ALA A 183 0.99 2.27 16.63
CA ALA A 183 1.44 0.95 17.07
C ALA A 183 2.82 0.95 17.76
N ARG A 184 3.56 2.06 17.74
CA ARG A 184 4.97 2.17 18.17
C ARG A 184 5.88 1.19 17.42
N ILE A 185 5.63 1.04 16.12
CA ILE A 185 6.43 0.23 15.20
C ILE A 185 7.18 1.17 14.26
N PRO A 186 8.48 0.94 14.02
CA PRO A 186 9.24 1.74 13.07
C PRO A 186 8.66 1.60 11.65
N VAL A 187 8.72 2.70 10.88
CA VAL A 187 8.30 2.75 9.49
C VAL A 187 9.51 3.13 8.64
N ALA A 188 9.78 2.38 7.58
CA ALA A 188 10.67 2.79 6.51
C ALA A 188 9.83 3.17 5.29
N ALA A 189 10.18 4.28 4.66
CA ALA A 189 9.47 4.79 3.51
C ALA A 189 9.92 4.09 2.23
N ALA A 190 8.96 3.65 1.42
CA ALA A 190 9.15 3.21 0.04
C ALA A 190 9.18 4.45 -0.86
N GLY A 191 10.38 4.88 -1.25
CA GLY A 191 10.60 6.12 -2.01
C GLY A 191 10.80 5.93 -3.50
N TRP A 192 10.61 4.74 -4.03
CA TRP A 192 10.93 4.39 -5.43
C TRP A 192 9.76 4.56 -6.42
N ALA A 193 8.51 4.66 -5.95
CA ALA A 193 7.36 4.75 -6.84
C ALA A 193 7.12 6.16 -7.40
N HIS A 194 7.45 7.19 -6.64
CA HIS A 194 7.23 8.59 -7.03
C HIS A 194 8.22 9.54 -6.34
N CYS A 195 8.42 10.72 -6.95
CA CYS A 195 9.35 11.75 -6.46
C CYS A 195 8.62 13.05 -6.05
N ILE A 196 7.44 12.94 -5.45
CA ILE A 196 6.62 14.11 -5.07
C ILE A 196 7.20 14.75 -3.81
N SER A 197 7.73 15.97 -3.92
CA SER A 197 8.49 16.63 -2.85
C SER A 197 7.76 16.71 -1.51
N THR A 198 6.49 17.08 -1.53
CA THR A 198 5.67 17.18 -0.30
C THR A 198 5.56 15.85 0.44
N ILE A 199 5.35 14.74 -0.30
CA ILE A 199 5.27 13.40 0.27
C ILE A 199 6.65 12.96 0.75
N GLN A 200 7.68 13.16 -0.07
CA GLN A 200 9.05 12.82 0.25
C GLN A 200 9.54 13.51 1.53
N GLU A 201 9.32 14.81 1.68
CA GLU A 201 9.68 15.57 2.88
C GLU A 201 8.97 15.04 4.13
N PHE A 202 7.67 14.73 4.03
CA PHE A 202 6.92 14.15 5.12
C PHE A 202 7.49 12.77 5.51
N MET A 203 7.72 11.90 4.53
CA MET A 203 8.21 10.54 4.77
C MET A 203 9.63 10.57 5.37
N LYS A 204 10.53 11.40 4.84
CA LYS A 204 11.90 11.59 5.41
C LYS A 204 11.87 12.08 6.85
N ARG A 205 10.89 12.90 7.22
CA ARG A 205 10.76 13.46 8.60
C ARG A 205 10.19 12.44 9.58
N HIS A 206 9.37 11.51 9.13
CA HIS A 206 8.55 10.65 10.00
C HIS A 206 8.90 9.17 9.98
N CYS A 207 9.73 8.73 9.04
CA CYS A 207 10.21 7.37 8.94
C CYS A 207 11.64 7.23 9.45
N ILE A 208 12.02 6.02 9.86
CA ILE A 208 13.39 5.73 10.32
C ILE A 208 14.39 5.63 9.18
N ALA A 209 13.91 5.38 7.95
CA ALA A 209 14.66 5.38 6.71
C ALA A 209 13.74 5.82 5.57
N TYR A 210 14.32 6.44 4.55
CA TYR A 210 13.68 6.71 3.26
C TYR A 210 14.52 5.98 2.22
N LEU A 211 13.93 4.91 1.67
CA LEU A 211 14.61 4.00 0.75
C LEU A 211 14.30 4.45 -0.68
N GLU A 212 15.32 4.88 -1.40
CA GLU A 212 15.16 5.48 -2.73
C GLU A 212 15.02 4.43 -3.84
N SER A 213 15.37 3.17 -3.53
CA SER A 213 15.27 2.06 -4.47
C SER A 213 14.88 0.75 -3.79
N VAL A 214 14.43 -0.22 -4.59
CA VAL A 214 14.17 -1.58 -4.15
C VAL A 214 15.45 -2.31 -3.73
N GLU A 215 16.60 -1.93 -4.27
CA GLU A 215 17.91 -2.45 -3.83
C GLU A 215 18.21 -2.02 -2.39
N GLU A 216 18.03 -0.74 -2.07
CA GLU A 216 18.16 -0.24 -0.69
C GLU A 216 17.16 -0.92 0.26
N PHE A 217 15.93 -1.17 -0.20
CA PHE A 217 14.95 -1.93 0.56
C PHE A 217 15.43 -3.35 0.85
N ALA A 218 15.94 -4.07 -0.16
CA ALA A 218 16.46 -5.42 0.01
C ALA A 218 17.62 -5.45 1.04
N ASP A 219 18.57 -4.54 0.89
CA ASP A 219 19.70 -4.42 1.83
C ASP A 219 19.21 -4.10 3.25
N PHE A 220 18.21 -3.23 3.39
CA PHE A 220 17.69 -2.80 4.69
C PHE A 220 16.99 -3.92 5.46
N ILE A 221 16.18 -4.73 4.78
CA ILE A 221 15.44 -5.82 5.44
C ILE A 221 16.26 -7.09 5.66
N LEU A 222 17.35 -7.28 4.93
CA LEU A 222 18.19 -8.47 4.98
C LEU A 222 19.41 -8.34 5.93
N GLN A 223 19.51 -7.23 6.65
CA GLN A 223 20.52 -6.99 7.67
C GLN A 223 20.38 -7.85 8.93
#